data_0d5813b48f601e175098c0ee3fc2477e
#
_entry.id   0d5813b48f601e175098c0ee3fc2477e
#
_cell.length_a   1.000
_cell.length_b   1.000
_cell.length_c   1.000
_cell.angle_alpha   90.00
_cell.angle_beta   90.00
_cell.angle_gamma   90.00
#
_symmetry.space_group_name_H-M   'P 1'
#
loop_
_entity.id
_entity.type
_entity.pdbx_description
1 polymer ?
#
loop_
_entity_poly.entity_id
_entity_poly.type
_entity_poly.pdbx_seq_one_letter_code
_entity_poly.pdbx_strand_id
1 'polypeptide(L)'
;MSSHSTSPFLIKEHILRAQHTRERIAATELGQGNALKVHVRQYIPKSNSQPRPGDVTIIGAIADAFPKEMYEPLWEAVVKGLEVKGKRVRAVWVADPVNQGESGVLNERSLGPDPSWFDHARDLMFLINQFQDEMPHPIVGIGHSMGASHLAHLALLHPRLMDAVVLMDPVIQRGGGGSNWAAASTYRRDLWPSRQIAAEKLRSSPALKLWDPRVLEAFIQHGLRELPTEQYPNLPADSKTGDLPVTLQTTKAQEVYNYIQPMYHDERLMVPEGERHRDFSAEDLALAPDTKFNRSEKIMLHRRLPEIRPSTLFVFGATSEVSSAESRKDKLDMTGTGPGGSGGAKAGRVKEVVIQCGHLVPLEKPDESGEACARFVSDELNRWTREEKERWAIRERLTREQRFGINELWKRNIGGPPGKRRKEETGGIKL
;
A
#
# COMPACT_ATOMS: atom_id res chain seq x y z
N MET A 1 26.49 -0.90 -25.54
CA MET A 1 26.78 -2.28 -25.09
C MET A 1 25.73 -2.61 -24.04
N SER A 2 24.85 -3.57 -24.35
CA SER A 2 23.77 -4.01 -23.48
C SER A 2 24.36 -4.61 -22.20
N SER A 3 24.26 -3.92 -21.07
CA SER A 3 24.55 -4.50 -19.77
C SER A 3 23.50 -5.60 -19.56
N HIS A 4 23.94 -6.86 -19.58
CA HIS A 4 23.09 -7.95 -19.12
C HIS A 4 22.66 -7.61 -17.70
N SER A 5 21.37 -7.36 -17.51
CA SER A 5 20.75 -7.12 -16.23
C SER A 5 21.11 -8.28 -15.28
N THR A 6 21.89 -7.98 -14.25
CA THR A 6 22.25 -8.94 -13.19
C THR A 6 21.07 -9.20 -12.24
N SER A 7 19.90 -8.59 -12.49
CA SER A 7 18.70 -8.76 -11.68
C SER A 7 18.31 -10.24 -11.55
N PRO A 8 18.01 -10.73 -10.35
CA PRO A 8 17.54 -12.10 -10.12
C PRO A 8 16.11 -12.32 -10.64
N PHE A 9 15.47 -11.28 -11.17
CA PHE A 9 14.10 -11.32 -11.66
C PHE A 9 13.99 -11.28 -13.18
N LEU A 10 12.98 -11.98 -13.71
CA LEU A 10 12.33 -11.63 -14.96
C LEU A 10 11.28 -10.55 -14.62
N ILE A 11 11.40 -9.38 -15.22
CA ILE A 11 10.50 -8.24 -14.98
C ILE A 11 9.52 -8.14 -16.14
N LYS A 12 8.21 -8.10 -15.82
CA LYS A 12 7.14 -7.74 -16.74
C LYS A 12 6.50 -6.44 -16.30
N GLU A 13 6.14 -5.61 -17.26
CA GLU A 13 5.43 -4.36 -17.02
C GLU A 13 4.01 -4.46 -17.56
N HIS A 14 3.08 -3.91 -16.78
CA HIS A 14 1.66 -3.89 -17.13
C HIS A 14 1.11 -2.48 -16.94
N ILE A 15 0.21 -2.07 -17.83
CA ILE A 15 -0.54 -0.82 -17.72
C ILE A 15 -2.01 -1.18 -17.66
N LEU A 16 -2.67 -0.83 -16.56
CA LEU A 16 -4.07 -1.12 -16.30
C LEU A 16 -4.87 0.17 -16.19
N ARG A 17 -6.17 0.09 -16.39
CA ARG A 17 -7.06 1.13 -15.91
C ARG A 17 -7.09 1.10 -14.39
N ALA A 18 -7.04 2.27 -13.77
CA ALA A 18 -7.35 2.42 -12.35
C ALA A 18 -8.85 2.16 -12.11
N GLN A 19 -9.24 1.96 -10.87
CA GLN A 19 -10.67 1.88 -10.52
C GLN A 19 -11.43 3.14 -11.00
N HIS A 20 -12.69 3.00 -11.40
CA HIS A 20 -13.38 4.02 -12.18
C HIS A 20 -13.58 5.34 -11.43
N THR A 21 -14.20 5.29 -10.25
CA THR A 21 -14.56 6.50 -9.50
C THR A 21 -13.55 6.76 -8.39
N ARG A 22 -12.99 7.96 -8.34
CA ARG A 22 -12.13 8.41 -7.25
C ARG A 22 -12.96 8.88 -6.07
N GLU A 23 -12.41 8.76 -4.87
CA GLU A 23 -13.11 9.15 -3.64
C GLU A 23 -13.42 10.64 -3.60
N ARG A 24 -12.49 11.47 -4.12
CA ARG A 24 -12.62 12.91 -4.14
C ARG A 24 -12.79 13.44 -5.54
N ILE A 25 -13.64 14.45 -5.68
CA ILE A 25 -13.99 15.00 -6.99
C ILE A 25 -12.78 15.63 -7.68
N ALA A 26 -11.94 16.33 -6.93
CA ALA A 26 -10.73 16.97 -7.42
C ALA A 26 -9.48 16.06 -7.42
N ALA A 27 -9.65 14.74 -7.30
CA ALA A 27 -8.57 13.79 -7.54
C ALA A 27 -8.17 13.74 -9.03
N THR A 28 -9.06 14.20 -9.91
CA THR A 28 -8.82 14.34 -11.36
C THR A 28 -9.19 15.75 -11.82
N GLU A 29 -8.51 16.24 -12.88
CA GLU A 29 -8.67 17.59 -13.41
C GLU A 29 -10.10 17.87 -13.91
N LEU A 30 -10.72 16.91 -14.58
CA LEU A 30 -12.07 17.04 -15.14
C LEU A 30 -13.15 16.33 -14.33
N GLY A 31 -12.92 16.15 -13.03
CA GLY A 31 -13.81 15.37 -12.17
C GLY A 31 -13.77 13.86 -12.52
N GLN A 32 -14.87 13.14 -12.30
CA GLN A 32 -14.90 11.66 -12.39
C GLN A 32 -14.82 11.09 -13.82
N GLY A 33 -14.77 11.93 -14.85
CA GLY A 33 -14.73 11.50 -16.25
C GLY A 33 -13.39 10.97 -16.74
N ASN A 34 -12.29 11.22 -16.02
CA ASN A 34 -10.95 10.85 -16.47
C ASN A 34 -10.63 9.40 -16.13
N ALA A 35 -10.26 8.62 -17.16
CA ALA A 35 -9.78 7.25 -17.00
C ALA A 35 -8.29 7.25 -16.65
N LEU A 36 -7.96 7.13 -15.39
CA LEU A 36 -6.58 7.02 -14.92
C LEU A 36 -5.99 5.63 -15.19
N LYS A 37 -4.67 5.56 -15.27
CA LYS A 37 -3.89 4.34 -15.50
C LYS A 37 -2.99 4.05 -14.31
N VAL A 38 -2.72 2.77 -14.10
CA VAL A 38 -1.78 2.27 -13.10
C VAL A 38 -0.68 1.52 -13.83
N HIS A 39 0.56 1.89 -13.59
CA HIS A 39 1.74 1.16 -14.05
C HIS A 39 2.20 0.17 -12.98
N VAL A 40 2.40 -1.08 -13.38
CA VAL A 40 2.71 -2.20 -12.48
C VAL A 40 3.96 -2.92 -12.97
N ARG A 41 4.86 -3.25 -12.06
CA ARG A 41 5.94 -4.22 -12.29
C ARG A 41 5.63 -5.55 -11.59
N GLN A 42 5.78 -6.63 -12.36
CA GLN A 42 5.76 -8.01 -11.91
C GLN A 42 7.18 -8.54 -11.91
N TYR A 43 7.72 -8.79 -10.73
CA TYR A 43 9.04 -9.39 -10.53
C TYR A 43 8.90 -10.89 -10.33
N ILE A 44 9.30 -11.69 -11.31
CA ILE A 44 9.24 -13.16 -11.28
C ILE A 44 10.66 -13.66 -10.97
N PRO A 45 10.88 -14.36 -9.83
CA PRO A 45 12.20 -14.90 -9.51
C PRO A 45 12.66 -15.88 -10.59
N LYS A 46 13.87 -15.68 -11.14
CA LYS A 46 14.46 -16.60 -12.13
C LYS A 46 14.67 -18.00 -11.57
N SER A 47 14.84 -18.12 -10.25
CA SER A 47 14.91 -19.38 -9.50
C SER A 47 13.56 -20.13 -9.44
N ASN A 48 12.44 -19.45 -9.75
CA ASN A 48 11.10 -20.03 -9.75
C ASN A 48 10.29 -19.63 -11.00
N SER A 49 10.82 -19.90 -12.19
CA SER A 49 10.16 -19.58 -13.47
C SER A 49 8.89 -20.42 -13.74
N GLN A 50 8.69 -21.52 -13.00
CA GLN A 50 7.50 -22.39 -13.07
C GLN A 50 6.86 -22.51 -11.68
N PRO A 51 6.06 -21.53 -11.27
CA PRO A 51 5.46 -21.51 -9.95
C PRO A 51 4.40 -22.61 -9.79
N ARG A 52 4.27 -23.14 -8.56
CA ARG A 52 3.36 -24.21 -8.18
C ARG A 52 2.27 -23.69 -7.24
N PRO A 53 1.17 -24.44 -7.06
CA PRO A 53 0.22 -24.14 -5.98
C PRO A 53 0.92 -24.06 -4.62
N GLY A 54 0.62 -23.03 -3.86
CA GLY A 54 1.26 -22.74 -2.56
C GLY A 54 2.51 -21.86 -2.63
N ASP A 55 3.06 -21.57 -3.82
CA ASP A 55 4.09 -20.54 -3.97
C ASP A 55 3.46 -19.16 -3.74
N VAL A 56 4.08 -18.34 -2.88
CA VAL A 56 3.48 -17.09 -2.41
C VAL A 56 3.48 -15.99 -3.45
N THR A 57 2.34 -15.30 -3.60
CA THR A 57 2.24 -14.02 -4.30
C THR A 57 2.47 -12.89 -3.31
N ILE A 58 3.34 -11.93 -3.64
CA ILE A 58 3.62 -10.75 -2.83
C ILE A 58 3.04 -9.51 -3.53
N ILE A 59 2.26 -8.73 -2.81
CA ILE A 59 1.78 -7.40 -3.23
C ILE A 59 2.61 -6.36 -2.50
N GLY A 60 3.44 -5.65 -3.25
CA GLY A 60 4.25 -4.54 -2.75
C GLY A 60 3.50 -3.21 -2.82
N ALA A 61 3.63 -2.37 -1.79
CA ALA A 61 3.11 -1.01 -1.78
C ALA A 61 4.17 -0.04 -1.24
N ILE A 62 4.41 1.02 -1.98
CA ILE A 62 5.56 1.92 -1.82
C ILE A 62 5.22 3.16 -0.99
N ALA A 63 6.24 3.82 -0.46
CA ALA A 63 6.10 5.11 0.19
C ALA A 63 5.82 6.23 -0.82
N ASP A 64 5.36 7.36 -0.29
CA ASP A 64 5.08 8.55 -1.07
C ASP A 64 6.32 9.07 -1.83
N ALA A 65 6.12 9.48 -3.07
CA ALA A 65 7.09 10.11 -3.97
C ALA A 65 8.24 9.24 -4.47
N PHE A 66 8.40 8.03 -4.00
CA PHE A 66 9.47 7.14 -4.45
C PHE A 66 9.00 6.22 -5.59
N PRO A 67 9.81 6.06 -6.65
CA PRO A 67 9.52 5.07 -7.68
C PRO A 67 9.65 3.64 -7.12
N LYS A 68 8.80 2.74 -7.60
CA LYS A 68 8.75 1.34 -7.16
C LYS A 68 10.06 0.58 -7.35
N GLU A 69 10.85 1.01 -8.29
CA GLU A 69 12.17 0.43 -8.63
C GLU A 69 13.18 0.53 -7.48
N MET A 70 13.03 1.51 -6.61
CA MET A 70 13.88 1.66 -5.42
C MET A 70 13.75 0.52 -4.42
N TYR A 71 12.68 -0.26 -4.53
CA TYR A 71 12.41 -1.38 -3.64
C TYR A 71 12.97 -2.71 -4.16
N GLU A 72 13.62 -2.74 -5.34
CA GLU A 72 14.23 -3.96 -5.88
C GLU A 72 15.20 -4.64 -4.91
N PRO A 73 16.11 -3.91 -4.20
CA PRO A 73 16.98 -4.54 -3.19
C PRO A 73 16.20 -5.21 -2.05
N LEU A 74 15.07 -4.65 -1.65
CA LEU A 74 14.19 -5.28 -0.67
C LEU A 74 13.59 -6.59 -1.22
N TRP A 75 13.09 -6.56 -2.46
CA TRP A 75 12.49 -7.75 -3.07
C TRP A 75 13.49 -8.88 -3.25
N GLU A 76 14.74 -8.56 -3.64
CA GLU A 76 15.84 -9.51 -3.70
C GLU A 76 16.10 -10.16 -2.35
N ALA A 77 16.19 -9.35 -1.28
CA ALA A 77 16.43 -9.85 0.07
C ALA A 77 15.27 -10.71 0.59
N VAL A 78 14.01 -10.32 0.33
CA VAL A 78 12.81 -11.09 0.71
C VAL A 78 12.80 -12.45 0.01
N VAL A 79 13.00 -12.48 -1.31
CA VAL A 79 12.98 -13.71 -2.10
C VAL A 79 14.09 -14.65 -1.63
N LYS A 80 15.33 -14.15 -1.54
CA LYS A 80 16.48 -14.92 -1.05
C LYS A 80 16.24 -15.48 0.36
N GLY A 81 15.72 -14.65 1.26
CA GLY A 81 15.41 -15.05 2.63
C GLY A 81 14.34 -16.13 2.72
N LEU A 82 13.33 -16.09 1.85
CA LEU A 82 12.29 -17.13 1.76
C LEU A 82 12.85 -18.44 1.15
N GLU A 83 13.68 -18.36 0.13
CA GLU A 83 14.33 -19.53 -0.48
C GLU A 83 15.19 -20.28 0.52
N VAL A 84 15.99 -19.58 1.32
CA VAL A 84 16.79 -20.20 2.42
C VAL A 84 15.90 -20.95 3.41
N LYS A 85 14.65 -20.53 3.58
CA LYS A 85 13.66 -21.19 4.45
C LYS A 85 12.82 -22.25 3.73
N GLY A 86 13.19 -22.61 2.50
CA GLY A 86 12.49 -23.59 1.69
C GLY A 86 11.11 -23.12 1.19
N LYS A 87 10.88 -21.80 1.14
CA LYS A 87 9.67 -21.19 0.58
C LYS A 87 9.95 -20.65 -0.81
N ARG A 88 8.94 -20.64 -1.66
CA ARG A 88 9.05 -20.18 -3.04
C ARG A 88 8.13 -18.98 -3.27
N VAL A 89 8.65 -17.97 -3.92
CA VAL A 89 7.88 -16.79 -4.34
C VAL A 89 7.44 -16.96 -5.78
N ARG A 90 6.15 -16.84 -6.03
CA ARG A 90 5.56 -16.85 -7.38
C ARG A 90 5.94 -15.59 -8.15
N ALA A 91 5.64 -14.45 -7.57
CA ALA A 91 6.01 -13.13 -8.09
C ALA A 91 5.82 -12.07 -6.99
N VAL A 92 6.52 -10.96 -7.14
CA VAL A 92 6.24 -9.71 -6.42
C VAL A 92 5.61 -8.74 -7.41
N TRP A 93 4.43 -8.21 -7.06
CA TRP A 93 3.69 -7.24 -7.87
C TRP A 93 3.69 -5.89 -7.17
N VAL A 94 4.15 -4.86 -7.85
CA VAL A 94 4.25 -3.50 -7.29
C VAL A 94 3.64 -2.52 -8.28
N ALA A 95 2.62 -1.80 -7.83
CA ALA A 95 1.96 -0.75 -8.59
C ALA A 95 2.32 0.63 -8.03
N ASP A 96 2.61 1.59 -8.91
CA ASP A 96 2.64 3.00 -8.50
C ASP A 96 1.22 3.49 -8.24
N PRO A 97 0.95 4.30 -7.21
CA PRO A 97 -0.28 5.09 -7.14
C PRO A 97 -0.48 5.93 -8.40
N VAL A 98 -1.72 6.19 -8.79
CA VAL A 98 -2.06 6.88 -10.05
C VAL A 98 -1.37 8.22 -10.25
N ASN A 99 -0.97 8.87 -9.16
CA ASN A 99 -0.34 10.19 -9.15
C ASN A 99 1.17 10.15 -8.86
N GLN A 100 1.78 8.96 -8.87
CA GLN A 100 3.20 8.79 -8.56
C GLN A 100 3.92 7.91 -9.57
N GLY A 101 5.25 8.02 -9.59
CA GLY A 101 6.11 7.21 -10.44
C GLY A 101 5.68 7.25 -11.90
N GLU A 102 5.78 6.13 -12.58
CA GLU A 102 5.38 5.99 -13.99
C GLU A 102 3.86 6.14 -14.17
N SER A 103 3.04 5.73 -13.18
CA SER A 103 1.60 6.01 -13.21
C SER A 103 1.33 7.51 -13.26
N GLY A 104 2.04 8.31 -12.46
CA GLY A 104 1.92 9.76 -12.45
C GLY A 104 2.27 10.40 -13.79
N VAL A 105 3.30 9.88 -14.47
CA VAL A 105 3.68 10.32 -15.82
C VAL A 105 2.57 9.99 -16.82
N LEU A 106 2.03 8.77 -16.79
CA LEU A 106 0.94 8.34 -17.68
C LEU A 106 -0.35 9.16 -17.51
N ASN A 107 -0.58 9.71 -16.31
CA ASN A 107 -1.78 10.44 -15.95
C ASN A 107 -1.58 11.95 -15.84
N GLU A 108 -0.41 12.48 -16.15
CA GLU A 108 0.01 13.84 -15.82
C GLU A 108 -1.03 14.93 -16.16
N ARG A 109 -1.72 14.79 -17.31
CA ARG A 109 -2.76 15.71 -17.78
C ARG A 109 -4.14 15.50 -17.15
N SER A 110 -4.27 14.47 -16.33
CA SER A 110 -5.58 14.06 -15.78
C SER A 110 -5.63 14.15 -14.28
N LEU A 111 -4.49 14.42 -13.62
CA LEU A 111 -4.39 14.47 -12.16
C LEU A 111 -4.86 15.80 -11.60
N GLY A 112 -5.63 15.73 -10.53
CA GLY A 112 -6.04 16.87 -9.74
C GLY A 112 -5.25 17.05 -8.44
N PRO A 113 -5.57 18.07 -7.63
CA PRO A 113 -4.83 18.44 -6.43
C PRO A 113 -5.32 17.72 -5.15
N ASP A 114 -6.28 16.80 -5.22
CA ASP A 114 -6.89 16.20 -4.03
C ASP A 114 -6.95 14.66 -4.09
N PRO A 115 -5.80 13.96 -4.10
CA PRO A 115 -5.79 12.50 -4.09
C PRO A 115 -6.25 11.94 -2.74
N SER A 116 -6.93 10.78 -2.76
CA SER A 116 -7.20 9.99 -1.56
C SER A 116 -6.26 8.78 -1.48
N TRP A 117 -5.73 8.49 -0.29
CA TRP A 117 -4.94 7.28 -0.05
C TRP A 117 -5.76 6.00 -0.25
N PHE A 118 -7.06 6.07 -0.01
CA PHE A 118 -7.95 4.91 -0.12
C PHE A 118 -8.16 4.44 -1.56
N ASP A 119 -7.96 5.32 -2.53
CA ASP A 119 -8.09 4.97 -3.94
C ASP A 119 -7.05 3.94 -4.38
N HIS A 120 -5.79 4.05 -3.91
CA HIS A 120 -4.77 3.08 -4.30
C HIS A 120 -5.05 1.67 -3.77
N ALA A 121 -5.64 1.53 -2.58
CA ALA A 121 -6.06 0.23 -2.07
C ALA A 121 -7.14 -0.42 -2.96
N ARG A 122 -8.04 0.38 -3.53
CA ARG A 122 -9.04 -0.07 -4.50
C ARG A 122 -8.42 -0.43 -5.84
N ASP A 123 -7.42 0.33 -6.29
CA ASP A 123 -6.63 0.01 -7.49
C ASP A 123 -5.88 -1.32 -7.33
N LEU A 124 -5.27 -1.58 -6.16
CA LEU A 124 -4.62 -2.85 -5.85
C LEU A 124 -5.62 -4.02 -5.82
N MET A 125 -6.82 -3.82 -5.27
CA MET A 125 -7.88 -4.84 -5.30
C MET A 125 -8.33 -5.13 -6.74
N PHE A 126 -8.45 -4.10 -7.58
CA PHE A 126 -8.77 -4.27 -8.99
C PHE A 126 -7.65 -5.00 -9.74
N LEU A 127 -6.38 -4.66 -9.50
CA LEU A 127 -5.21 -5.36 -10.04
C LEU A 127 -5.25 -6.85 -9.70
N ILE A 128 -5.48 -7.20 -8.42
CA ILE A 128 -5.52 -8.60 -7.99
C ILE A 128 -6.67 -9.36 -8.67
N ASN A 129 -7.84 -8.74 -8.82
CA ASN A 129 -8.96 -9.35 -9.53
C ASN A 129 -8.68 -9.52 -11.03
N GLN A 130 -7.99 -8.56 -11.66
CA GLN A 130 -7.62 -8.62 -13.08
C GLN A 130 -6.65 -9.78 -13.37
N PHE A 131 -5.74 -10.06 -12.44
CA PHE A 131 -4.70 -11.09 -12.57
C PHE A 131 -4.92 -12.27 -11.61
N GLN A 132 -6.18 -12.59 -11.27
CA GLN A 132 -6.51 -13.62 -10.27
C GLN A 132 -5.86 -14.98 -10.56
N ASP A 133 -5.72 -15.36 -11.83
CA ASP A 133 -5.11 -16.63 -12.23
C ASP A 133 -3.59 -16.65 -12.02
N GLU A 134 -2.95 -15.48 -12.05
CA GLU A 134 -1.53 -15.31 -11.76
C GLU A 134 -1.25 -15.01 -10.29
N MET A 135 -2.27 -14.67 -9.51
CA MET A 135 -2.20 -14.32 -8.08
C MET A 135 -3.02 -15.26 -7.18
N PRO A 136 -2.86 -16.59 -7.29
CA PRO A 136 -3.54 -17.49 -6.35
C PRO A 136 -2.99 -17.32 -4.93
N HIS A 137 -3.79 -17.72 -3.93
CA HIS A 137 -3.31 -17.81 -2.55
C HIS A 137 -2.15 -18.83 -2.39
N PRO A 138 -1.24 -18.59 -1.43
CA PRO A 138 -1.26 -17.51 -0.44
C PRO A 138 -0.83 -16.16 -1.03
N ILE A 139 -1.50 -15.09 -0.59
CA ILE A 139 -1.17 -13.71 -0.95
C ILE A 139 -0.69 -12.97 0.31
N VAL A 140 0.44 -12.27 0.19
CA VAL A 140 1.04 -11.50 1.29
C VAL A 140 1.26 -10.06 0.84
N GLY A 141 0.84 -9.10 1.66
CA GLY A 141 1.14 -7.69 1.45
C GLY A 141 2.43 -7.27 2.14
N ILE A 142 3.30 -6.52 1.47
CA ILE A 142 4.49 -5.88 2.07
C ILE A 142 4.49 -4.40 1.67
N GLY A 143 4.29 -3.50 2.63
CA GLY A 143 4.17 -2.08 2.36
C GLY A 143 5.02 -1.21 3.27
N HIS A 144 5.42 -0.05 2.76
CA HIS A 144 6.23 0.93 3.47
C HIS A 144 5.52 2.27 3.58
N SER A 145 5.55 2.90 4.76
CA SER A 145 5.07 4.26 4.99
C SER A 145 3.58 4.43 4.57
N MET A 146 3.29 5.28 3.59
CA MET A 146 1.97 5.44 2.97
C MET A 146 1.49 4.11 2.33
N GLY A 147 2.37 3.36 1.67
CA GLY A 147 2.04 2.05 1.10
C GLY A 147 1.62 1.03 2.15
N ALA A 148 2.19 1.07 3.35
CA ALA A 148 1.71 0.25 4.46
C ALA A 148 0.27 0.62 4.87
N SER A 149 -0.08 1.91 4.82
CA SER A 149 -1.46 2.38 5.04
C SER A 149 -2.41 1.89 3.94
N HIS A 150 -1.96 1.87 2.69
CA HIS A 150 -2.73 1.31 1.57
C HIS A 150 -3.04 -0.17 1.77
N LEU A 151 -2.06 -0.98 2.21
CA LEU A 151 -2.28 -2.40 2.48
C LEU A 151 -3.14 -2.64 3.72
N ALA A 152 -3.01 -1.83 4.77
CA ALA A 152 -3.92 -1.88 5.90
C ALA A 152 -5.36 -1.61 5.47
N HIS A 153 -5.58 -0.60 4.61
CA HIS A 153 -6.90 -0.33 4.05
C HIS A 153 -7.41 -1.47 3.17
N LEU A 154 -6.57 -2.03 2.31
CA LEU A 154 -6.92 -3.19 1.48
C LEU A 154 -7.35 -4.39 2.33
N ALA A 155 -6.66 -4.65 3.46
CA ALA A 155 -7.03 -5.69 4.41
C ALA A 155 -8.38 -5.43 5.10
N LEU A 156 -8.75 -4.15 5.27
CA LEU A 156 -10.06 -3.75 5.80
C LEU A 156 -11.17 -3.84 4.76
N LEU A 157 -10.87 -3.54 3.49
CA LEU A 157 -11.83 -3.69 2.37
C LEU A 157 -12.15 -5.16 2.10
N HIS A 158 -11.14 -6.04 2.16
CA HIS A 158 -11.31 -7.47 1.92
C HIS A 158 -10.53 -8.31 2.93
N PRO A 159 -11.13 -8.64 4.09
CA PRO A 159 -10.42 -9.26 5.23
C PRO A 159 -9.80 -10.64 4.95
N ARG A 160 -10.13 -11.29 3.83
CA ARG A 160 -9.59 -12.62 3.44
C ARG A 160 -8.71 -12.57 2.20
N LEU A 161 -8.44 -11.38 1.64
CA LEU A 161 -7.64 -11.23 0.43
C LEU A 161 -6.17 -11.58 0.67
N MET A 162 -5.65 -11.16 1.82
CA MET A 162 -4.26 -11.41 2.19
C MET A 162 -4.19 -12.33 3.41
N ASP A 163 -3.27 -13.28 3.37
CA ASP A 163 -3.03 -14.24 4.45
C ASP A 163 -2.14 -13.64 5.56
N ALA A 164 -1.28 -12.70 5.18
CA ALA A 164 -0.46 -11.90 6.09
C ALA A 164 -0.12 -10.54 5.48
N VAL A 165 0.23 -9.57 6.33
CA VAL A 165 0.73 -8.24 5.92
C VAL A 165 1.96 -7.86 6.71
N VAL A 166 2.92 -7.22 6.04
CA VAL A 166 4.08 -6.55 6.64
C VAL A 166 3.91 -5.06 6.45
N LEU A 167 3.88 -4.31 7.52
CA LEU A 167 3.69 -2.86 7.55
C LEU A 167 4.98 -2.21 8.06
N MET A 168 5.82 -1.73 7.11
CA MET A 168 7.09 -1.08 7.45
C MET A 168 6.85 0.39 7.74
N ASP A 169 7.10 0.78 8.96
CA ASP A 169 6.98 2.13 9.50
C ASP A 169 5.72 2.89 9.03
N PRO A 170 4.52 2.28 9.23
CA PRO A 170 3.26 2.74 8.65
C PRO A 170 2.85 4.12 9.15
N VAL A 171 2.41 4.98 8.23
CA VAL A 171 1.80 6.28 8.57
C VAL A 171 0.34 6.07 8.99
N ILE A 172 0.16 5.39 10.12
CA ILE A 172 -1.11 5.13 10.79
C ILE A 172 -1.00 5.73 12.19
N GLN A 173 -1.76 6.78 12.48
CA GLN A 173 -1.53 7.63 13.66
C GLN A 173 -2.85 8.13 14.28
N ARG A 174 -2.85 8.42 15.58
CA ARG A 174 -4.00 9.01 16.30
C ARG A 174 -4.30 10.44 15.92
N GLY A 175 -3.32 11.17 15.43
CA GLY A 175 -3.43 12.62 15.19
C GLY A 175 -2.83 13.05 13.86
N GLY A 176 -2.97 14.34 13.59
CA GLY A 176 -2.40 15.01 12.43
C GLY A 176 -0.86 14.97 12.40
N GLY A 177 -0.27 15.38 11.29
CA GLY A 177 1.18 15.43 11.05
C GLY A 177 1.46 15.47 9.56
N GLY A 178 2.73 15.63 9.17
CA GLY A 178 3.15 15.69 7.77
C GLY A 178 3.41 17.10 7.26
N SER A 179 3.03 18.14 8.00
CA SER A 179 3.24 19.55 7.57
C SER A 179 4.73 19.89 7.39
N ASN A 180 5.63 19.37 8.23
CA ASN A 180 7.07 19.59 8.08
C ASN A 180 7.62 18.97 6.79
N TRP A 181 7.19 17.74 6.46
CA TRP A 181 7.58 17.08 5.21
C TRP A 181 6.99 17.77 4.00
N ALA A 182 5.72 18.16 4.09
CA ALA A 182 5.06 18.94 3.03
C ALA A 182 5.78 20.25 2.78
N ALA A 183 6.18 20.99 3.83
CA ALA A 183 6.96 22.22 3.71
C ALA A 183 8.33 21.96 3.07
N ALA A 184 9.06 20.96 3.54
CA ALA A 184 10.36 20.60 2.97
C ALA A 184 10.27 20.24 1.47
N SER A 185 9.26 19.47 1.07
CA SER A 185 9.04 19.10 -0.33
C SER A 185 8.57 20.26 -1.19
N THR A 186 7.75 21.16 -0.65
CA THR A 186 7.26 22.36 -1.35
C THR A 186 8.43 23.24 -1.82
N TYR A 187 9.44 23.43 -0.97
CA TYR A 187 10.54 24.37 -1.24
C TYR A 187 11.82 23.70 -1.75
N ARG A 188 11.88 22.37 -1.86
CA ARG A 188 13.06 21.69 -2.39
C ARG A 188 13.25 21.93 -3.88
N ARG A 189 14.51 21.78 -4.31
CA ARG A 189 14.84 21.78 -5.76
C ARG A 189 14.23 20.54 -6.43
N ASP A 190 13.71 20.73 -7.64
CA ASP A 190 13.15 19.69 -8.49
C ASP A 190 13.54 19.80 -9.96
N LEU A 191 14.47 20.73 -10.30
CA LEU A 191 14.93 20.94 -11.66
C LEU A 191 16.47 21.01 -11.69
N TRP A 192 17.07 20.26 -12.59
CA TRP A 192 18.52 20.21 -12.82
C TRP A 192 18.84 20.35 -14.31
N PRO A 193 20.01 20.98 -14.65
CA PRO A 193 20.41 21.18 -16.06
C PRO A 193 20.60 19.88 -16.83
N SER A 194 20.95 18.78 -16.16
CA SER A 194 21.10 17.45 -16.77
C SER A 194 20.99 16.36 -15.70
N ARG A 195 20.78 15.11 -16.15
CA ARG A 195 20.75 13.94 -15.29
C ARG A 195 22.09 13.72 -14.59
N GLN A 196 23.20 14.01 -15.25
CA GLN A 196 24.53 13.89 -14.63
C GLN A 196 24.67 14.85 -13.45
N ILE A 197 24.33 16.12 -13.62
CA ILE A 197 24.40 17.13 -12.54
C ILE A 197 23.44 16.76 -11.41
N ALA A 198 22.24 16.27 -11.73
CA ALA A 198 21.31 15.76 -10.72
C ALA A 198 21.93 14.63 -9.92
N ALA A 199 22.50 13.62 -10.57
CA ALA A 199 23.15 12.46 -9.95
C ALA A 199 24.29 12.87 -9.01
N GLU A 200 25.17 13.78 -9.43
CA GLU A 200 26.27 14.31 -8.61
C GLU A 200 25.74 14.99 -7.34
N LYS A 201 24.69 15.80 -7.47
CA LYS A 201 24.07 16.49 -6.33
C LYS A 201 23.37 15.53 -5.38
N LEU A 202 22.67 14.51 -5.90
CA LEU A 202 21.98 13.49 -5.10
C LEU A 202 23.01 12.64 -4.33
N ARG A 203 24.08 12.15 -4.99
CA ARG A 203 25.14 11.36 -4.33
C ARG A 203 25.89 12.15 -3.26
N SER A 204 26.02 13.48 -3.42
CA SER A 204 26.68 14.35 -2.44
C SER A 204 25.73 14.88 -1.35
N SER A 205 24.42 14.56 -1.41
CA SER A 205 23.41 15.07 -0.48
C SER A 205 23.58 14.45 0.91
N PRO A 206 23.75 15.24 1.98
CA PRO A 206 23.78 14.73 3.34
C PRO A 206 22.50 13.99 3.75
N ALA A 207 21.36 14.39 3.21
CA ALA A 207 20.05 13.79 3.50
C ALA A 207 19.93 12.34 2.97
N LEU A 208 20.68 12.00 1.91
CA LEU A 208 20.63 10.69 1.26
C LEU A 208 21.77 9.75 1.68
N LYS A 209 22.66 10.19 2.58
CA LYS A 209 23.82 9.38 3.03
C LYS A 209 23.46 8.08 3.73
N LEU A 210 22.26 8.00 4.30
CA LEU A 210 21.78 6.80 5.01
C LEU A 210 21.15 5.77 4.08
N TRP A 211 20.86 6.15 2.83
CA TRP A 211 20.28 5.22 1.86
C TRP A 211 21.28 4.16 1.43
N ASP A 212 20.80 2.95 1.22
CA ASP A 212 21.59 1.91 0.55
C ASP A 212 22.04 2.41 -0.83
N PRO A 213 23.30 2.22 -1.22
CA PRO A 213 23.78 2.68 -2.53
C PRO A 213 22.97 2.16 -3.71
N ARG A 214 22.46 0.92 -3.67
CA ARG A 214 21.60 0.33 -4.71
C ARG A 214 20.31 1.12 -4.86
N VAL A 215 19.74 1.54 -3.74
CA VAL A 215 18.50 2.35 -3.67
C VAL A 215 18.72 3.75 -4.22
N LEU A 216 19.84 4.39 -3.88
CA LEU A 216 20.20 5.71 -4.41
C LEU A 216 20.39 5.68 -5.93
N GLU A 217 21.09 4.68 -6.46
CA GLU A 217 21.26 4.54 -7.91
C GLU A 217 19.92 4.27 -8.62
N ALA A 218 19.02 3.46 -8.04
CA ALA A 218 17.69 3.27 -8.56
C ALA A 218 16.87 4.58 -8.58
N PHE A 219 17.02 5.44 -7.55
CA PHE A 219 16.39 6.76 -7.55
C PHE A 219 16.95 7.68 -8.65
N ILE A 220 18.26 7.71 -8.85
CA ILE A 220 18.89 8.49 -9.93
C ILE A 220 18.39 8.02 -11.30
N GLN A 221 18.20 6.72 -11.47
CA GLN A 221 17.75 6.13 -12.71
C GLN A 221 16.26 6.36 -12.97
N HIS A 222 15.41 6.13 -11.97
CA HIS A 222 13.95 6.05 -12.12
C HIS A 222 13.18 7.21 -11.46
N GLY A 223 13.79 7.96 -10.55
CA GLY A 223 13.16 9.09 -9.86
C GLY A 223 13.26 10.42 -10.62
N LEU A 224 13.96 10.45 -11.74
CA LEU A 224 14.16 11.61 -12.58
C LEU A 224 13.65 11.36 -13.99
N ARG A 225 13.09 12.40 -14.63
CA ARG A 225 12.67 12.36 -16.03
C ARG A 225 13.12 13.61 -16.81
N GLU A 226 13.32 13.47 -18.09
CA GLU A 226 13.74 14.56 -18.96
C GLU A 226 12.59 15.51 -19.29
N LEU A 227 12.92 16.77 -19.53
CA LEU A 227 11.99 17.75 -20.08
C LEU A 227 11.80 17.52 -21.61
N PRO A 228 10.64 17.96 -22.17
CA PRO A 228 9.55 18.71 -21.54
C PRO A 228 8.59 17.84 -20.74
N THR A 229 7.89 18.43 -19.78
CA THR A 229 6.81 17.84 -18.98
C THR A 229 5.66 18.84 -18.91
N GLU A 230 4.48 18.44 -18.41
CA GLU A 230 3.37 19.39 -18.24
C GLU A 230 3.75 20.52 -17.26
N GLN A 231 4.53 20.22 -16.23
CA GLN A 231 5.00 21.24 -15.28
C GLN A 231 6.08 22.16 -15.88
N TYR A 232 6.89 21.63 -16.78
CA TYR A 232 8.00 22.33 -17.45
C TYR A 232 7.91 22.12 -18.97
N PRO A 233 6.95 22.80 -19.66
CA PRO A 233 6.64 22.53 -21.07
C PRO A 233 7.69 23.05 -22.05
N ASN A 234 8.53 23.99 -21.61
CA ASN A 234 9.52 24.63 -22.47
C ASN A 234 10.93 24.12 -22.12
N LEU A 235 11.69 23.76 -23.16
CA LEU A 235 13.11 23.52 -23.04
C LEU A 235 13.87 24.84 -22.96
N PRO A 236 14.90 24.99 -22.10
CA PRO A 236 15.83 26.10 -22.17
C PRO A 236 16.46 26.20 -23.58
N ALA A 237 16.66 27.41 -24.06
CA ALA A 237 17.16 27.66 -25.43
C ALA A 237 18.56 27.08 -25.72
N ASP A 238 19.34 26.85 -24.68
CA ASP A 238 20.68 26.27 -24.70
C ASP A 238 20.72 24.75 -24.47
N SER A 239 19.55 24.10 -24.38
CA SER A 239 19.46 22.64 -24.19
C SER A 239 20.12 21.89 -25.35
N LYS A 240 21.05 21.00 -25.03
CA LYS A 240 21.78 20.17 -26.01
C LYS A 240 21.06 18.85 -26.22
N THR A 241 21.03 18.39 -27.48
CA THR A 241 20.55 17.03 -27.76
C THR A 241 21.43 16.01 -27.06
N GLY A 242 20.82 15.15 -26.24
CA GLY A 242 21.50 14.11 -25.47
C GLY A 242 21.93 14.49 -24.05
N ASP A 243 21.71 15.74 -23.63
CA ASP A 243 21.93 16.21 -22.25
C ASP A 243 20.79 17.17 -21.86
N LEU A 244 19.60 16.65 -21.78
CA LEU A 244 18.40 17.43 -21.47
C LEU A 244 18.29 17.72 -19.97
N PRO A 245 17.69 18.86 -19.59
CA PRO A 245 17.31 19.11 -18.19
C PRO A 245 16.37 18.03 -17.69
N VAL A 246 16.47 17.73 -16.39
CA VAL A 246 15.63 16.72 -15.74
C VAL A 246 14.88 17.31 -14.55
N THR A 247 13.71 16.76 -14.31
CA THR A 247 12.89 17.01 -13.11
C THR A 247 12.57 15.71 -12.40
N LEU A 248 11.87 15.79 -11.26
CA LEU A 248 11.39 14.62 -10.54
C LEU A 248 10.33 13.87 -11.35
N GLN A 249 10.36 12.55 -11.32
CA GLN A 249 9.33 11.71 -11.94
C GLN A 249 7.96 11.93 -11.28
N THR A 250 7.88 11.83 -9.94
CA THR A 250 6.74 12.30 -9.17
C THR A 250 6.91 13.79 -8.92
N THR A 251 5.96 14.62 -9.33
CA THR A 251 6.05 16.07 -9.13
C THR A 251 5.94 16.44 -7.66
N LYS A 252 6.59 17.54 -7.23
CA LYS A 252 6.45 18.05 -5.85
C LYS A 252 5.01 18.26 -5.45
N ALA A 253 4.17 18.73 -6.38
CA ALA A 253 2.76 18.97 -6.12
C ALA A 253 2.05 17.68 -5.71
N GLN A 254 2.20 16.61 -6.50
CA GLN A 254 1.57 15.31 -6.21
C GLN A 254 2.11 14.66 -4.93
N GLU A 255 3.39 14.85 -4.60
CA GLU A 255 3.95 14.44 -3.33
C GLU A 255 3.33 15.20 -2.15
N VAL A 256 3.30 16.53 -2.22
CA VAL A 256 2.76 17.37 -1.13
C VAL A 256 1.27 17.11 -0.90
N TYR A 257 0.50 16.89 -1.97
CA TYR A 257 -0.92 16.55 -1.87
C TYR A 257 -1.18 15.21 -1.17
N ASN A 258 -0.23 14.29 -1.18
CA ASN A 258 -0.33 13.06 -0.40
C ASN A 258 0.01 13.26 1.08
N TYR A 259 0.92 14.15 1.43
CA TYR A 259 1.25 14.41 2.85
C TYR A 259 0.10 15.04 3.61
N ILE A 260 -0.51 16.07 3.02
CA ILE A 260 -1.51 16.91 3.67
C ILE A 260 -2.60 17.35 2.68
N GLN A 261 -3.78 17.55 3.20
CA GLN A 261 -4.95 18.05 2.48
C GLN A 261 -5.35 19.41 3.04
N PRO A 262 -5.64 20.41 2.18
CA PRO A 262 -6.13 21.72 2.65
C PRO A 262 -7.54 21.58 3.26
N MET A 263 -7.71 22.18 4.44
CA MET A 263 -8.98 22.28 5.16
C MET A 263 -9.71 23.60 4.85
N TYR A 264 -9.03 24.53 4.17
CA TYR A 264 -9.59 25.78 3.71
C TYR A 264 -10.21 25.67 2.31
N HIS A 265 -11.03 26.64 1.94
CA HIS A 265 -11.56 26.73 0.58
C HIS A 265 -10.46 27.02 -0.44
N ASP A 266 -10.46 26.25 -1.51
CA ASP A 266 -9.56 26.39 -2.66
C ASP A 266 -10.37 26.01 -3.92
N GLU A 267 -10.51 26.94 -4.85
CA GLU A 267 -11.31 26.74 -6.08
C GLU A 267 -10.86 25.52 -6.89
N ARG A 268 -9.56 25.20 -6.83
CA ARG A 268 -9.00 24.00 -7.51
C ARG A 268 -9.59 22.69 -7.02
N LEU A 269 -10.20 22.67 -5.84
CA LEU A 269 -10.85 21.49 -5.28
C LEU A 269 -12.24 21.24 -5.85
N MET A 270 -12.74 22.12 -6.72
CA MET A 270 -14.04 22.02 -7.42
C MET A 270 -15.24 21.81 -6.46
N VAL A 271 -15.13 22.31 -5.25
CA VAL A 271 -16.18 22.24 -4.22
C VAL A 271 -16.66 23.65 -3.96
N PRO A 272 -17.98 23.95 -4.04
CA PRO A 272 -18.52 25.26 -3.72
C PRO A 272 -18.11 25.75 -2.33
N GLU A 273 -17.98 27.08 -2.20
CA GLU A 273 -17.71 27.68 -0.90
C GLU A 273 -18.80 27.27 0.11
N GLY A 274 -18.39 26.90 1.32
CA GLY A 274 -19.28 26.39 2.36
C GLY A 274 -19.66 24.92 2.26
N GLU A 275 -19.37 24.24 1.15
CA GLU A 275 -19.64 22.80 0.98
C GLU A 275 -18.43 21.88 1.22
N ARG A 276 -17.25 22.46 1.45
CA ARG A 276 -16.00 21.71 1.68
C ARG A 276 -16.12 20.65 2.78
N HIS A 277 -16.97 20.90 3.79
CA HIS A 277 -17.23 19.96 4.87
C HIS A 277 -17.74 18.58 4.40
N ARG A 278 -18.32 18.49 3.21
CA ARG A 278 -18.82 17.20 2.65
C ARG A 278 -17.70 16.24 2.27
N ASP A 279 -16.49 16.75 2.02
CA ASP A 279 -15.31 15.96 1.72
C ASP A 279 -14.51 15.57 2.97
N PHE A 280 -14.92 16.09 4.13
CA PHE A 280 -14.24 15.84 5.38
C PHE A 280 -14.80 14.63 6.11
N SER A 281 -13.94 13.84 6.70
CA SER A 281 -14.33 12.81 7.64
C SER A 281 -14.77 13.40 8.98
N ALA A 282 -15.41 12.59 9.81
CA ALA A 282 -15.73 12.98 11.18
C ALA A 282 -14.47 13.39 11.98
N GLU A 283 -13.33 12.79 11.65
CA GLU A 283 -12.02 13.10 12.24
C GLU A 283 -11.54 14.51 11.85
N ASP A 284 -11.74 14.89 10.60
CA ASP A 284 -11.39 16.24 10.11
C ASP A 284 -12.27 17.29 10.79
N LEU A 285 -13.57 17.03 10.88
CA LEU A 285 -14.54 17.95 11.51
C LEU A 285 -14.32 18.09 13.02
N ALA A 286 -13.68 17.14 13.67
CA ALA A 286 -13.32 17.21 15.09
C ALA A 286 -12.04 18.00 15.37
N LEU A 287 -11.32 18.46 14.33
CA LEU A 287 -10.12 19.28 14.49
C LEU A 287 -10.48 20.74 14.89
N ALA A 288 -9.48 21.45 15.40
CA ALA A 288 -9.65 22.86 15.72
C ALA A 288 -10.04 23.67 14.47
N PRO A 289 -10.92 24.69 14.60
CA PRO A 289 -11.41 25.47 13.46
C PRO A 289 -10.32 26.18 12.64
N ASP A 290 -9.15 26.43 13.24
CA ASP A 290 -8.00 27.08 12.62
C ASP A 290 -7.02 26.08 11.96
N THR A 291 -7.30 24.79 12.01
CA THR A 291 -6.50 23.77 11.33
C THR A 291 -6.55 23.99 9.82
N LYS A 292 -5.38 24.28 9.22
CA LYS A 292 -5.28 24.59 7.78
C LYS A 292 -5.06 23.35 6.94
N PHE A 293 -4.46 22.29 7.49
CA PHE A 293 -4.12 21.09 6.77
C PHE A 293 -4.32 19.85 7.64
N ASN A 294 -4.83 18.78 7.05
CA ASN A 294 -4.89 17.45 7.66
C ASN A 294 -4.77 16.35 6.60
N ARG A 295 -4.65 15.11 7.03
CA ARG A 295 -4.79 13.89 6.24
C ARG A 295 -5.51 12.87 7.13
N SER A 296 -6.81 12.77 6.96
CA SER A 296 -7.69 11.96 7.82
C SER A 296 -7.49 10.47 7.69
N GLU A 297 -7.06 9.98 6.52
CA GLU A 297 -6.94 8.54 6.25
C GLU A 297 -6.05 7.81 7.26
N LYS A 298 -4.97 8.44 7.74
CA LYS A 298 -4.10 7.85 8.78
C LYS A 298 -4.79 7.69 10.13
N ILE A 299 -5.69 8.63 10.49
CA ILE A 299 -6.46 8.58 11.73
C ILE A 299 -7.58 7.54 11.62
N MET A 300 -8.28 7.52 10.48
CA MET A 300 -9.33 6.55 10.19
C MET A 300 -8.77 5.11 10.23
N LEU A 301 -7.60 4.88 9.63
CA LEU A 301 -6.92 3.58 9.67
C LEU A 301 -6.51 3.20 11.08
N HIS A 302 -6.01 4.15 11.87
CA HIS A 302 -5.63 3.88 13.27
C HIS A 302 -6.81 3.35 14.08
N ARG A 303 -7.98 3.98 13.96
CA ARG A 303 -9.21 3.54 14.65
C ARG A 303 -9.66 2.14 14.25
N ARG A 304 -9.36 1.74 13.00
CA ARG A 304 -9.76 0.45 12.45
C ARG A 304 -8.69 -0.65 12.55
N LEU A 305 -7.53 -0.39 13.15
CA LEU A 305 -6.53 -1.42 13.43
C LEU A 305 -7.11 -2.66 14.14
N PRO A 306 -8.06 -2.55 15.10
CA PRO A 306 -8.68 -3.72 15.73
C PRO A 306 -9.35 -4.69 14.74
N GLU A 307 -9.80 -4.23 13.59
CA GLU A 307 -10.50 -5.03 12.56
C GLU A 307 -9.53 -5.77 11.61
N ILE A 308 -8.22 -5.52 11.66
CA ILE A 308 -7.24 -6.15 10.76
C ILE A 308 -7.22 -7.66 11.00
N ARG A 309 -7.57 -8.42 9.96
CA ARG A 309 -7.72 -9.87 10.02
C ARG A 309 -6.48 -10.67 9.64
N PRO A 310 -5.68 -10.29 8.61
CA PRO A 310 -4.44 -11.00 8.34
C PRO A 310 -3.45 -10.89 9.50
N SER A 311 -2.57 -11.88 9.67
CA SER A 311 -1.43 -11.73 10.57
C SER A 311 -0.60 -10.53 10.15
N THR A 312 -0.11 -9.75 11.10
CA THR A 312 0.56 -8.48 10.85
C THR A 312 1.95 -8.47 11.48
N LEU A 313 2.97 -8.15 10.68
CA LEU A 313 4.28 -7.75 11.18
C LEU A 313 4.43 -6.24 11.01
N PHE A 314 4.75 -5.56 12.09
CA PHE A 314 5.27 -4.20 12.03
C PHE A 314 6.79 -4.22 11.98
N VAL A 315 7.40 -3.48 11.04
CA VAL A 315 8.84 -3.26 10.99
C VAL A 315 9.09 -1.77 11.19
N PHE A 316 9.64 -1.38 12.31
CA PHE A 316 9.83 0.03 12.66
C PHE A 316 11.28 0.48 12.58
N GLY A 317 11.51 1.73 12.19
CA GLY A 317 12.79 2.40 12.35
C GLY A 317 12.99 2.86 13.80
N ALA A 318 14.13 2.56 14.39
CA ALA A 318 14.42 2.91 15.79
C ALA A 318 14.42 4.42 16.07
N THR A 319 14.79 5.22 15.06
CA THR A 319 14.87 6.69 15.13
C THR A 319 13.80 7.37 14.26
N SER A 320 12.75 6.62 13.84
CA SER A 320 11.68 7.15 13.03
C SER A 320 10.83 8.17 13.79
N GLU A 321 10.60 9.32 13.16
CA GLU A 321 9.69 10.36 13.68
C GLU A 321 8.22 9.92 13.66
N VAL A 322 7.87 8.94 12.81
CA VAL A 322 6.49 8.42 12.67
C VAL A 322 6.14 7.41 13.74
N SER A 323 7.15 6.74 14.31
CA SER A 323 6.99 5.54 15.13
C SER A 323 7.71 5.66 16.47
N SER A 324 7.27 6.63 17.32
CA SER A 324 7.71 6.68 18.72
C SER A 324 7.42 5.36 19.46
N ALA A 325 8.11 5.09 20.54
CA ALA A 325 7.89 3.88 21.34
C ALA A 325 6.41 3.72 21.79
N GLU A 326 5.75 4.84 22.15
CA GLU A 326 4.33 4.86 22.48
C GLU A 326 3.46 4.50 21.27
N SER A 327 3.72 5.12 20.11
CA SER A 327 2.98 4.87 18.87
C SER A 327 3.15 3.42 18.39
N ARG A 328 4.34 2.82 18.54
CA ARG A 328 4.59 1.41 18.24
C ARG A 328 3.76 0.50 19.14
N LYS A 329 3.85 0.74 20.45
CA LYS A 329 3.09 -0.03 21.44
C LYS A 329 1.59 0.03 21.18
N ASP A 330 1.07 1.21 20.89
CA ASP A 330 -0.33 1.43 20.58
C ASP A 330 -0.80 0.62 19.35
N LYS A 331 -0.03 0.64 18.26
CA LYS A 331 -0.32 -0.17 17.07
C LYS A 331 -0.32 -1.68 17.37
N LEU A 332 0.65 -2.16 18.14
CA LEU A 332 0.72 -3.58 18.55
C LEU A 332 -0.49 -3.99 19.41
N ASP A 333 -0.82 -3.18 20.40
CA ASP A 333 -1.89 -3.47 21.35
C ASP A 333 -3.28 -3.47 20.69
N MET A 334 -3.48 -2.63 19.65
CA MET A 334 -4.78 -2.47 19.01
C MET A 334 -5.00 -3.45 17.85
N THR A 335 -3.96 -3.73 17.07
CA THR A 335 -4.13 -4.43 15.78
C THR A 335 -4.72 -5.82 15.98
N GLY A 336 -5.83 -6.09 15.26
CA GLY A 336 -6.49 -7.40 15.22
C GLY A 336 -7.26 -7.80 16.45
N THR A 337 -7.48 -6.92 17.43
CA THR A 337 -8.11 -7.25 18.71
C THR A 337 -9.63 -7.14 18.73
N GLY A 338 -10.22 -6.53 17.70
CA GLY A 338 -11.66 -6.34 17.58
C GLY A 338 -12.40 -7.53 16.95
N PRO A 339 -13.72 -7.45 16.85
CA PRO A 339 -14.52 -8.46 16.18
C PRO A 339 -14.08 -8.66 14.72
N GLY A 340 -13.83 -9.89 14.31
CA GLY A 340 -13.36 -10.23 12.97
C GLY A 340 -11.87 -10.02 12.73
N GLY A 341 -11.12 -9.48 13.69
CA GLY A 341 -9.68 -9.32 13.64
C GLY A 341 -8.90 -10.63 13.78
N SER A 342 -7.57 -10.52 13.79
CA SER A 342 -6.65 -11.67 13.84
C SER A 342 -6.55 -12.35 15.22
N GLY A 343 -7.02 -11.71 16.27
CA GLY A 343 -6.78 -12.07 17.69
C GLY A 343 -5.58 -11.34 18.31
N GLY A 344 -4.90 -10.49 17.52
CA GLY A 344 -3.85 -9.58 18.00
C GLY A 344 -2.56 -10.27 18.44
N ALA A 345 -1.74 -9.53 19.18
CA ALA A 345 -0.45 -9.99 19.70
C ALA A 345 -0.62 -11.18 20.68
N LYS A 346 -1.68 -11.20 21.46
CA LYS A 346 -2.00 -12.31 22.41
C LYS A 346 -2.18 -13.64 21.68
N ALA A 347 -2.71 -13.63 20.47
CA ALA A 347 -2.86 -14.83 19.63
C ALA A 347 -1.59 -15.13 18.79
N GLY A 348 -0.50 -14.39 18.99
CA GLY A 348 0.73 -14.53 18.20
C GLY A 348 0.60 -14.07 16.75
N ARG A 349 -0.46 -13.31 16.45
CA ARG A 349 -0.81 -12.87 15.08
C ARG A 349 -0.28 -11.48 14.74
N VAL A 350 0.14 -10.73 15.70
CA VAL A 350 0.75 -9.40 15.54
C VAL A 350 2.11 -9.40 16.20
N LYS A 351 3.14 -9.02 15.44
CA LYS A 351 4.54 -9.02 15.88
C LYS A 351 5.21 -7.69 15.47
N GLU A 352 6.32 -7.35 16.11
CA GLU A 352 7.17 -6.25 15.71
C GLU A 352 8.64 -6.64 15.54
N VAL A 353 9.34 -5.88 14.70
CA VAL A 353 10.79 -5.84 14.58
C VAL A 353 11.19 -4.36 14.54
N VAL A 354 12.24 -3.99 15.24
CA VAL A 354 12.81 -2.63 15.22
C VAL A 354 14.20 -2.69 14.61
N ILE A 355 14.42 -1.92 13.54
CA ILE A 355 15.70 -1.84 12.82
C ILE A 355 16.37 -0.50 13.15
N GLN A 356 17.70 -0.50 13.29
CA GLN A 356 18.51 0.70 13.62
C GLN A 356 18.65 1.62 12.39
N CYS A 357 17.58 2.36 12.09
CA CYS A 357 17.48 3.30 10.97
C CYS A 357 16.37 4.34 11.23
N GLY A 358 16.17 5.26 10.29
CA GLY A 358 15.08 6.23 10.28
C GLY A 358 13.76 5.67 9.76
N HIS A 359 12.91 6.58 9.27
CA HIS A 359 11.61 6.26 8.67
C HIS A 359 11.72 5.41 7.39
N LEU A 360 12.78 5.59 6.62
CA LEU A 360 12.96 4.95 5.32
C LEU A 360 13.54 3.53 5.42
N VAL A 361 12.98 2.74 6.33
CA VAL A 361 13.45 1.41 6.74
C VAL A 361 13.94 0.53 5.58
N PRO A 362 13.13 0.23 4.53
CA PRO A 362 13.56 -0.63 3.44
C PRO A 362 14.53 0.06 2.45
N LEU A 363 14.66 1.38 2.51
CA LEU A 363 15.55 2.14 1.64
C LEU A 363 16.94 2.35 2.30
N GLU A 364 16.99 2.41 3.64
CA GLU A 364 18.21 2.49 4.41
C GLU A 364 18.81 1.10 4.71
N LYS A 365 17.94 0.12 4.96
CA LYS A 365 18.30 -1.24 5.42
C LYS A 365 17.51 -2.33 4.67
N PRO A 366 17.64 -2.41 3.33
CA PRO A 366 16.86 -3.36 2.53
C PRO A 366 17.11 -4.82 2.92
N ASP A 367 18.36 -5.21 3.20
CA ASP A 367 18.69 -6.59 3.52
C ASP A 367 18.15 -7.01 4.90
N GLU A 368 18.29 -6.18 5.93
CA GLU A 368 17.73 -6.43 7.27
C GLU A 368 16.19 -6.47 7.23
N SER A 369 15.58 -5.55 6.46
CA SER A 369 14.14 -5.49 6.23
C SER A 369 13.65 -6.74 5.52
N GLY A 370 14.35 -7.18 4.48
CA GLY A 370 14.04 -8.38 3.73
C GLY A 370 14.12 -9.65 4.57
N GLU A 371 15.13 -9.76 5.44
CA GLU A 371 15.24 -10.90 6.36
C GLU A 371 14.10 -10.94 7.39
N ALA A 372 13.74 -9.79 7.96
CA ALA A 372 12.61 -9.68 8.89
C ALA A 372 11.29 -10.12 8.22
N CYS A 373 11.05 -9.64 6.99
CA CYS A 373 9.89 -10.07 6.19
C CYS A 373 9.92 -11.57 5.91
N ALA A 374 11.03 -12.10 5.42
CA ALA A 374 11.15 -13.51 5.05
C ALA A 374 10.91 -14.45 6.24
N ARG A 375 11.40 -14.07 7.42
CA ARG A 375 11.16 -14.83 8.66
C ARG A 375 9.67 -14.91 8.99
N PHE A 376 9.03 -13.75 9.06
CA PHE A 376 7.60 -13.67 9.37
C PHE A 376 6.73 -14.36 8.31
N VAL A 377 6.96 -14.07 7.04
CA VAL A 377 6.19 -14.67 5.93
C VAL A 377 6.36 -16.17 5.91
N SER A 378 7.57 -16.72 6.14
CA SER A 378 7.78 -18.16 6.22
C SER A 378 6.95 -18.82 7.32
N ASP A 379 6.87 -18.21 8.52
CA ASP A 379 6.05 -18.69 9.63
C ASP A 379 4.57 -18.70 9.24
N GLU A 380 4.09 -17.62 8.62
CA GLU A 380 2.70 -17.48 8.20
C GLU A 380 2.34 -18.44 7.05
N LEU A 381 3.24 -18.71 6.13
CA LEU A 381 3.04 -19.73 5.08
C LEU A 381 2.93 -21.15 5.68
N ASN A 382 3.71 -21.46 6.74
CA ASN A 382 3.57 -22.73 7.46
C ASN A 382 2.19 -22.84 8.13
N ARG A 383 1.72 -21.75 8.75
CA ARG A 383 0.39 -21.67 9.34
C ARG A 383 -0.71 -21.83 8.29
N TRP A 384 -0.62 -21.05 7.19
CA TRP A 384 -1.57 -21.11 6.08
C TRP A 384 -1.70 -22.54 5.54
N THR A 385 -0.56 -23.21 5.28
CA THR A 385 -0.53 -24.59 4.78
C THR A 385 -1.24 -25.56 5.73
N ARG A 386 -1.07 -25.39 7.05
CA ARG A 386 -1.75 -26.23 8.04
C ARG A 386 -3.26 -25.97 8.06
N GLU A 387 -3.66 -24.70 8.10
CA GLU A 387 -5.08 -24.30 8.11
C GLU A 387 -5.81 -24.74 6.83
N GLU A 388 -5.16 -24.63 5.66
CA GLU A 388 -5.73 -25.13 4.41
C GLU A 388 -5.92 -26.66 4.41
N LYS A 389 -4.94 -27.42 4.89
CA LYS A 389 -5.08 -28.87 5.04
C LYS A 389 -6.26 -29.24 5.94
N GLU A 390 -6.44 -28.54 7.05
CA GLU A 390 -7.55 -28.74 7.97
C GLU A 390 -8.91 -28.44 7.32
N ARG A 391 -9.01 -27.31 6.59
CA ARG A 391 -10.23 -26.93 5.85
C ARG A 391 -10.56 -27.95 4.75
N TRP A 392 -9.57 -28.41 4.01
CA TRP A 392 -9.75 -29.43 2.99
C TRP A 392 -10.20 -30.76 3.57
N ALA A 393 -9.60 -31.20 4.68
CA ALA A 393 -10.00 -32.44 5.37
C ALA A 393 -11.46 -32.39 5.86
N ILE A 394 -11.94 -31.22 6.32
CA ILE A 394 -13.36 -31.03 6.65
C ILE A 394 -14.22 -31.12 5.39
N ARG A 395 -13.82 -30.44 4.31
CA ARG A 395 -14.56 -30.39 3.07
C ARG A 395 -14.67 -31.77 2.38
N GLU A 396 -13.64 -32.58 2.42
CA GLU A 396 -13.60 -33.92 1.82
C GLU A 396 -14.53 -34.91 2.53
N ARG A 397 -14.77 -34.71 3.84
CA ARG A 397 -15.71 -35.55 4.60
C ARG A 397 -17.18 -35.31 4.24
N LEU A 398 -17.48 -34.21 3.58
CA LEU A 398 -18.85 -33.83 3.22
C LEU A 398 -19.16 -34.24 1.77
N THR A 399 -20.31 -34.84 1.54
CA THR A 399 -20.83 -35.06 0.19
C THR A 399 -21.12 -33.72 -0.51
N ARG A 400 -21.31 -33.75 -1.83
CA ARG A 400 -21.70 -32.56 -2.57
C ARG A 400 -23.00 -31.96 -2.03
N GLU A 401 -24.01 -32.81 -1.75
CA GLU A 401 -25.30 -32.40 -1.21
C GLU A 401 -25.14 -31.74 0.15
N GLN A 402 -24.32 -32.33 1.04
CA GLN A 402 -24.07 -31.75 2.37
C GLN A 402 -23.37 -30.37 2.30
N ARG A 403 -22.58 -30.14 1.27
CA ARG A 403 -21.89 -28.84 1.06
C ARG A 403 -22.78 -27.74 0.53
N PHE A 404 -23.78 -28.06 -0.30
CA PHE A 404 -24.61 -27.10 -1.00
C PHE A 404 -26.07 -27.09 -0.56
N GLY A 405 -26.53 -28.20 0.05
CA GLY A 405 -27.91 -28.35 0.47
C GLY A 405 -28.24 -27.69 1.82
N ILE A 406 -29.51 -27.40 2.01
CA ILE A 406 -30.04 -27.01 3.31
C ILE A 406 -30.15 -28.27 4.16
N ASN A 407 -29.33 -28.37 5.21
CA ASN A 407 -29.31 -29.54 6.08
C ASN A 407 -30.36 -29.46 7.22
N GLU A 408 -30.57 -30.58 7.93
CA GLU A 408 -31.55 -30.66 9.02
C GLU A 408 -31.21 -29.74 10.21
N LEU A 409 -29.90 -29.48 10.45
CA LEU A 409 -29.47 -28.53 11.48
C LEU A 409 -29.93 -27.11 11.14
N TRP A 410 -29.79 -26.70 9.87
CA TRP A 410 -30.29 -25.41 9.39
C TRP A 410 -31.80 -25.31 9.58
N LYS A 411 -32.57 -26.34 9.09
CA LYS A 411 -34.04 -26.36 9.22
C LYS A 411 -34.50 -26.26 10.65
N ARG A 412 -33.79 -26.94 11.57
CA ARG A 412 -34.09 -26.90 12.99
C ARG A 412 -33.86 -25.52 13.59
N ASN A 413 -32.72 -24.88 13.27
CA ASN A 413 -32.35 -23.58 13.83
C ASN A 413 -33.19 -22.42 13.27
N ILE A 414 -33.60 -22.47 12.00
CA ILE A 414 -34.47 -21.44 11.42
C ILE A 414 -35.92 -21.61 11.88
N GLY A 415 -36.33 -22.80 12.37
CA GLY A 415 -37.67 -23.15 12.75
C GLY A 415 -38.59 -23.55 11.56
N GLY A 416 -39.81 -23.86 11.84
CA GLY A 416 -40.79 -24.31 10.82
C GLY A 416 -41.15 -23.22 9.79
N PRO A 417 -41.90 -23.61 8.73
CA PRO A 417 -42.37 -22.67 7.71
C PRO A 417 -43.09 -21.46 8.29
N PRO A 418 -42.97 -20.29 7.66
CA PRO A 418 -43.76 -19.11 8.05
C PRO A 418 -45.25 -19.45 8.08
N GLY A 419 -45.94 -19.27 9.16
CA GLY A 419 -47.36 -19.62 9.34
C GLY A 419 -47.62 -20.73 10.36
N LYS A 420 -46.67 -21.65 10.64
CA LYS A 420 -46.79 -22.61 11.72
C LYS A 420 -46.24 -22.11 13.08
N ARG A 421 -45.41 -21.07 13.08
CA ARG A 421 -44.83 -20.44 14.30
C ARG A 421 -45.88 -19.68 15.15
N ARG A 422 -47.04 -19.30 14.61
CA ARG A 422 -47.96 -18.40 15.32
C ARG A 422 -48.92 -19.07 16.30
N LYS A 423 -48.90 -20.39 16.47
CA LYS A 423 -49.84 -21.06 17.38
C LYS A 423 -49.25 -21.42 18.75
N GLU A 424 -47.93 -21.39 18.94
CA GLU A 424 -47.31 -21.80 20.19
C GLU A 424 -46.75 -20.68 21.08
N GLU A 425 -46.57 -19.46 20.56
CA GLU A 425 -45.99 -18.34 21.31
C GLU A 425 -46.97 -17.25 21.77
N THR A 426 -48.30 -17.44 21.57
CA THR A 426 -49.32 -16.49 22.09
C THR A 426 -49.88 -16.92 23.43
N GLY A 427 -49.24 -17.83 24.15
CA GLY A 427 -49.54 -18.17 25.54
C GLY A 427 -48.74 -17.32 26.52
N GLY A 428 -49.22 -16.09 26.81
CA GLY A 428 -48.81 -15.42 28.04
C GLY A 428 -47.86 -14.26 27.97
N ILE A 429 -48.30 -13.11 27.47
CA ILE A 429 -48.00 -11.83 28.15
C ILE A 429 -49.34 -11.04 28.08
N LYS A 430 -50.07 -11.09 29.22
CA LYS A 430 -51.05 -10.07 29.54
C LYS A 430 -50.26 -8.89 30.11
N LEU A 431 -50.41 -7.73 29.49
CA LEU A 431 -50.06 -6.44 30.08
C LEU A 431 -50.81 -6.20 31.37
#